data_8c4beb0c71c9b33bcf6aa85c3e381001
#
_entry.id   8c4beb0c71c9b33bcf6aa85c3e381001
#
_cell.length_a   1.000
_cell.length_b   1.000
_cell.length_c   1.000
_cell.angle_alpha   90.00
_cell.angle_beta   90.00
_cell.angle_gamma   90.00
#
_symmetry.space_group_name_H-M   'P 1'
#
loop_
_entity.id
_entity.type
_entity.pdbx_description
1 polymer ?
#
loop_
_entity_poly.entity_id
_entity_poly.type
_entity_poly.pdbx_seq_one_letter_code
_entity_poly.pdbx_strand_id
1 'polypeptide(L)'
;EPPRIIGRDDIALEFTESLNAGIGAPARLMRIAGPRGSGKTVLLCDLRDRARELGWKTAIVSAGPNLLLNLWDQVADSSLAANASVGVNAGFVSAKVDVAPKEPSLRKLLSSAAKSSKGLFIAIDEVQDAPIDDMRAIASTVQLLIGEKVDIALAFAGLPAGVMDLINGKALTFLRRALPEDLAPINQVEV
;
A
#
# COMPACT_ATOMS: atom_id res chain seq x y z
N GLU A 1 5.72 -19.35 14.02
CA GLU A 1 5.67 -19.26 12.55
C GLU A 1 4.30 -18.75 12.15
N PRO A 2 4.18 -17.74 11.27
CA PRO A 2 2.88 -17.38 10.72
C PRO A 2 2.33 -18.56 9.90
N PRO A 3 1.00 -18.72 9.82
CA PRO A 3 0.39 -19.78 9.03
C PRO A 3 0.83 -19.66 7.57
N ARG A 4 1.49 -20.67 7.02
CA ARG A 4 1.82 -20.76 5.60
C ARG A 4 0.53 -20.83 4.80
N ILE A 5 0.38 -19.93 3.84
CA ILE A 5 -0.76 -19.97 2.92
C ILE A 5 -0.40 -20.94 1.81
N ILE A 6 -0.92 -22.15 1.90
CA ILE A 6 -0.75 -23.18 0.87
C ILE A 6 -1.32 -22.66 -0.45
N GLY A 7 -0.56 -22.75 -1.55
CA GLY A 7 -1.00 -22.41 -2.92
C GLY A 7 -0.86 -20.94 -3.32
N ARG A 8 -0.08 -20.10 -2.57
CA ARG A 8 0.17 -18.68 -2.91
C ARG A 8 1.63 -18.30 -2.91
N ASP A 9 2.50 -19.28 -2.78
CA ASP A 9 3.94 -19.07 -2.82
C ASP A 9 4.39 -18.46 -4.17
N ASP A 10 3.70 -18.81 -5.26
CA ASP A 10 3.99 -18.28 -6.60
C ASP A 10 3.75 -16.77 -6.68
N ILE A 11 2.64 -16.26 -6.11
CA ILE A 11 2.33 -14.82 -6.08
C ILE A 11 3.40 -14.07 -5.30
N ALA A 12 3.77 -14.60 -4.14
CA ALA A 12 4.77 -13.99 -3.28
C ALA A 12 6.17 -14.08 -3.89
N LEU A 13 6.49 -15.12 -4.63
CA LEU A 13 7.73 -15.26 -5.38
C LEU A 13 7.79 -14.22 -6.51
N GLU A 14 6.75 -14.13 -7.35
CA GLU A 14 6.65 -13.16 -8.44
C GLU A 14 6.79 -11.71 -7.93
N PHE A 15 6.15 -11.41 -6.79
CA PHE A 15 6.31 -10.12 -6.13
C PHE A 15 7.76 -9.86 -5.73
N THR A 16 8.42 -10.83 -5.06
CA THR A 16 9.81 -10.73 -4.62
C THR A 16 10.76 -10.52 -5.81
N GLU A 17 10.57 -11.28 -6.87
CA GLU A 17 11.33 -11.13 -8.12
C GLU A 17 11.11 -9.76 -8.76
N SER A 18 9.87 -9.25 -8.76
CA SER A 18 9.55 -7.93 -9.29
C SER A 18 10.16 -6.80 -8.48
N LEU A 19 10.28 -6.92 -7.14
CA LEU A 19 10.99 -5.94 -6.32
C LEU A 19 12.48 -5.88 -6.71
N ASN A 20 13.10 -7.03 -6.99
CA ASN A 20 14.50 -7.12 -7.40
C ASN A 20 14.74 -6.72 -8.86
N ALA A 21 13.79 -6.98 -9.76
CA ALA A 21 13.91 -6.66 -11.18
C ALA A 21 13.89 -5.15 -11.48
N GLY A 22 13.36 -4.34 -10.56
CA GLY A 22 13.37 -2.90 -10.68
C GLY A 22 12.06 -2.28 -11.18
N ILE A 23 12.12 -1.00 -11.45
CA ILE A 23 10.94 -0.18 -11.80
C ILE A 23 10.33 -0.67 -13.12
N GLY A 24 9.00 -0.83 -13.11
CA GLY A 24 8.23 -1.31 -14.27
C GLY A 24 7.96 -2.82 -14.26
N ALA A 25 8.50 -3.57 -13.29
CA ALA A 25 8.17 -4.97 -13.13
C ALA A 25 6.69 -5.15 -12.70
N PRO A 26 5.96 -6.13 -13.27
CA PRO A 26 4.49 -6.22 -13.16
C PRO A 26 3.96 -6.26 -11.73
N ALA A 27 4.52 -7.12 -10.88
CA ALA A 27 4.02 -7.30 -9.52
C ALA A 27 4.39 -6.16 -8.55
N ARG A 28 5.07 -5.10 -9.00
CA ARG A 28 5.20 -3.85 -8.22
C ARG A 28 3.90 -3.05 -8.14
N LEU A 29 2.92 -3.37 -8.99
CA LEU A 29 1.57 -2.85 -8.91
C LEU A 29 0.61 -4.03 -9.01
N MET A 30 -0.05 -4.39 -7.91
CA MET A 30 -0.91 -5.57 -7.79
C MET A 30 -2.31 -5.22 -7.32
N ARG A 31 -3.29 -5.92 -7.83
CA ARG A 31 -4.66 -5.94 -7.32
C ARG A 31 -5.04 -7.36 -6.88
N ILE A 32 -5.54 -7.47 -5.68
CA ILE A 32 -5.90 -8.75 -5.07
C ILE A 32 -7.41 -8.75 -4.82
N ALA A 33 -8.14 -9.60 -5.53
CA ALA A 33 -9.58 -9.73 -5.37
C ALA A 33 -9.93 -11.12 -4.79
N GLY A 34 -10.94 -11.16 -3.94
CA GLY A 34 -11.41 -12.43 -3.41
C GLY A 34 -12.53 -12.26 -2.39
N PRO A 35 -13.35 -13.29 -2.14
CA PRO A 35 -14.42 -13.24 -1.16
C PRO A 35 -13.86 -13.04 0.27
N ARG A 36 -14.74 -12.80 1.22
CA ARG A 36 -14.35 -12.78 2.64
C ARG A 36 -13.77 -14.13 3.05
N GLY A 37 -12.73 -14.11 3.86
CA GLY A 37 -12.06 -15.34 4.31
C GLY A 37 -11.14 -15.98 3.25
N SER A 38 -10.94 -15.37 2.07
CA SER A 38 -10.00 -15.87 1.07
C SER A 38 -8.52 -15.62 1.40
N GLY A 39 -8.19 -15.03 2.55
CA GLY A 39 -6.81 -14.78 3.00
C GLY A 39 -6.12 -13.60 2.35
N LYS A 40 -6.85 -12.60 1.82
CA LYS A 40 -6.26 -11.37 1.24
C LYS A 40 -5.31 -10.66 2.21
N THR A 41 -5.77 -10.41 3.43
CA THR A 41 -4.99 -9.77 4.49
C THR A 41 -3.71 -10.56 4.82
N VAL A 42 -3.82 -11.90 4.87
CA VAL A 42 -2.66 -12.75 5.16
C VAL A 42 -1.65 -12.69 4.02
N LEU A 43 -2.11 -12.69 2.76
CA LEU A 43 -1.23 -12.49 1.61
C LEU A 43 -0.54 -11.12 1.66
N LEU A 44 -1.27 -10.03 1.94
CA LEU A 44 -0.66 -8.71 2.08
C LEU A 44 0.41 -8.68 3.19
N CYS A 45 0.19 -9.39 4.29
CA CYS A 45 1.18 -9.52 5.37
C CYS A 45 2.42 -10.31 4.91
N ASP A 46 2.27 -11.39 4.14
CA ASP A 46 3.40 -12.14 3.58
C ASP A 46 4.21 -11.28 2.61
N LEU A 47 3.54 -10.57 1.68
CA LEU A 47 4.22 -9.64 0.78
C LEU A 47 5.00 -8.55 1.53
N ARG A 48 4.43 -8.01 2.61
CA ARG A 48 5.11 -7.05 3.49
C ARG A 48 6.38 -7.63 4.08
N ASP A 49 6.30 -8.83 4.63
CA ASP A 49 7.42 -9.44 5.34
C ASP A 49 8.56 -9.75 4.37
N ARG A 50 8.25 -10.24 3.17
CA ARG A 50 9.24 -10.41 2.07
C ARG A 50 9.85 -9.08 1.61
N ALA A 51 9.06 -8.01 1.49
CA ALA A 51 9.60 -6.70 1.16
C ALA A 51 10.56 -6.19 2.25
N ARG A 52 10.26 -6.42 3.54
CA ARG A 52 11.13 -6.08 4.66
C ARG A 52 12.44 -6.87 4.63
N GLU A 53 12.39 -8.16 4.35
CA GLU A 53 13.58 -9.00 4.19
C GLU A 53 14.51 -8.49 3.08
N LEU A 54 13.94 -7.92 2.02
CA LEU A 54 14.70 -7.24 0.96
C LEU A 54 15.20 -5.85 1.35
N GLY A 55 14.87 -5.34 2.53
CA GLY A 55 15.29 -4.01 3.02
C GLY A 55 14.40 -2.86 2.54
N TRP A 56 13.17 -3.15 2.13
CA TRP A 56 12.16 -2.15 1.77
C TRP A 56 11.45 -1.64 3.03
N LYS A 57 11.11 -0.36 3.02
CA LYS A 57 10.14 0.18 3.97
C LYS A 57 8.73 -0.24 3.57
N THR A 58 7.87 -0.49 4.56
CA THR A 58 6.54 -1.03 4.27
C THR A 58 5.47 -0.33 5.07
N ALA A 59 4.29 -0.13 4.46
CA ALA A 59 3.08 0.34 5.12
C ALA A 59 1.90 -0.54 4.72
N ILE A 60 1.18 -1.09 5.70
CA ILE A 60 -0.11 -1.76 5.47
C ILE A 60 -1.20 -0.97 6.17
N VAL A 61 -2.19 -0.54 5.41
CA VAL A 61 -3.33 0.21 5.91
C VAL A 61 -4.64 -0.44 5.49
N SER A 62 -5.62 -0.43 6.38
CA SER A 62 -6.99 -0.75 6.01
C SER A 62 -7.67 0.51 5.47
N ALA A 63 -8.41 0.34 4.38
CA ALA A 63 -9.19 1.43 3.82
C ALA A 63 -10.31 1.88 4.77
N GLY A 64 -10.63 3.15 4.71
CA GLY A 64 -11.64 3.78 5.55
C GLY A 64 -11.49 5.30 5.58
N PRO A 65 -12.30 6.02 6.37
CA PRO A 65 -12.33 7.49 6.36
C PRO A 65 -10.98 8.18 6.64
N ASN A 66 -10.08 7.48 7.33
CA ASN A 66 -8.76 8.01 7.71
C ASN A 66 -7.61 7.36 6.93
N LEU A 67 -7.87 6.87 5.72
CA LEU A 67 -6.87 6.13 4.92
C LEU A 67 -5.55 6.89 4.77
N LEU A 68 -5.59 8.16 4.35
CA LEU A 68 -4.38 8.98 4.17
C LEU A 68 -3.66 9.27 5.49
N LEU A 69 -4.38 9.49 6.59
CA LEU A 69 -3.77 9.70 7.91
C LEU A 69 -3.07 8.44 8.39
N ASN A 70 -3.72 7.29 8.28
CA ASN A 70 -3.14 6.00 8.67
C ASN A 70 -1.91 5.67 7.82
N LEU A 71 -1.95 5.96 6.51
CA LEU A 71 -0.79 5.79 5.64
C LEU A 71 0.35 6.74 6.05
N TRP A 72 0.01 7.99 6.37
CA TRP A 72 0.98 8.99 6.83
C TRP A 72 1.70 8.51 8.08
N ASP A 73 0.96 8.08 9.09
CA ASP A 73 1.51 7.65 10.39
C ASP A 73 2.44 6.45 10.24
N GLN A 74 2.09 5.49 9.36
CA GLN A 74 2.94 4.32 9.11
C GLN A 74 4.21 4.64 8.30
N VAL A 75 4.15 5.61 7.41
CA VAL A 75 5.27 5.97 6.54
C VAL A 75 6.19 7.00 7.20
N ALA A 76 5.66 7.87 8.07
CA ALA A 76 6.46 8.86 8.78
C ALA A 76 7.52 8.18 9.65
N ASP A 77 8.77 8.61 9.51
CA ASP A 77 9.85 8.13 10.35
C ASP A 77 9.75 8.77 11.75
N SER A 78 10.04 8.02 12.80
CA SER A 78 10.14 8.55 14.15
C SER A 78 11.18 9.69 14.27
N SER A 79 12.18 9.71 13.39
CA SER A 79 13.13 10.82 13.28
C SER A 79 12.51 12.11 12.72
N LEU A 80 11.54 12.02 11.82
CA LEU A 80 10.81 13.19 11.31
C LEU A 80 9.81 13.71 12.34
N ALA A 81 9.18 12.82 13.09
CA ALA A 81 8.31 13.19 14.21
C ALA A 81 9.10 13.88 15.34
N ALA A 82 10.31 13.41 15.62
CA ALA A 82 11.19 14.04 16.63
C ALA A 82 11.65 15.44 16.20
N ASN A 83 11.93 15.66 14.92
CA ASN A 83 12.29 16.98 14.40
C ASN A 83 11.10 17.95 14.31
N ALA A 84 9.88 17.44 14.11
CA ALA A 84 8.66 18.24 14.18
C ALA A 84 8.33 18.66 15.62
N SER A 85 8.68 17.82 16.60
CA SER A 85 8.45 18.12 18.02
C SER A 85 9.47 19.12 18.61
N VAL A 86 10.65 19.25 18.02
CA VAL A 86 11.68 20.22 18.49
C VAL A 86 11.40 21.67 18.01
N GLY A 87 10.55 21.85 17.00
CA GLY A 87 10.17 23.18 16.47
C GLY A 87 8.92 23.79 17.10
N VAL A 88 8.24 23.12 18.02
CA VAL A 88 7.01 23.61 18.64
C VAL A 88 7.19 23.69 20.15
N ASN A 89 7.87 24.74 20.60
CA ASN A 89 7.77 25.16 21.99
C ASN A 89 6.34 25.59 22.32
N ALA A 90 5.78 24.91 23.30
CA ALA A 90 4.72 25.35 24.21
C ALA A 90 3.49 26.03 23.58
N GLY A 91 2.41 25.26 23.49
CA GLY A 91 1.09 25.88 23.49
C GLY A 91 0.11 25.45 22.42
N PHE A 92 0.28 24.30 21.78
CA PHE A 92 -0.79 23.76 20.94
C PHE A 92 -1.53 22.64 21.65
N VAL A 93 -2.61 23.06 22.30
CA VAL A 93 -3.80 22.26 22.56
C VAL A 93 -4.17 21.48 21.30
N SER A 94 -4.39 20.19 21.46
CA SER A 94 -4.89 19.25 20.46
C SER A 94 -6.10 19.80 19.69
N ALA A 95 -5.87 20.58 18.65
CA ALA A 95 -6.83 20.74 17.59
C ALA A 95 -6.59 19.59 16.62
N LYS A 96 -7.45 18.58 16.64
CA LYS A 96 -7.63 17.67 15.52
C LYS A 96 -8.07 18.54 14.35
N VAL A 97 -7.13 19.04 13.58
CA VAL A 97 -7.45 19.66 12.31
C VAL A 97 -7.58 18.51 11.31
N ASP A 98 -8.83 18.21 10.94
CA ASP A 98 -9.18 17.37 9.80
C ASP A 98 -8.67 18.01 8.49
N VAL A 99 -7.38 18.07 8.31
CA VAL A 99 -6.78 18.49 7.06
C VAL A 99 -6.14 17.25 6.43
N ALA A 100 -6.85 16.66 5.47
CA ALA A 100 -6.26 15.65 4.60
C ALA A 100 -4.93 16.20 4.04
N PRO A 101 -3.83 15.45 4.11
CA PRO A 101 -2.55 15.89 3.61
C PRO A 101 -2.67 16.25 2.13
N LYS A 102 -2.30 17.48 1.77
CA LYS A 102 -2.31 17.94 0.38
C LYS A 102 -1.33 17.10 -0.45
N GLU A 103 -1.67 16.82 -1.71
CA GLU A 103 -0.87 15.99 -2.64
C GLU A 103 0.66 16.26 -2.61
N PRO A 104 1.15 17.51 -2.59
CA PRO A 104 2.59 17.78 -2.49
C PRO A 104 3.23 17.23 -1.21
N SER A 105 2.48 17.15 -0.12
CA SER A 105 2.95 16.61 1.15
C SER A 105 3.03 15.09 1.13
N LEU A 106 2.05 14.42 0.53
CA LEU A 106 2.03 12.96 0.36
C LEU A 106 3.21 12.53 -0.53
N ARG A 107 3.43 13.18 -1.67
CA ARG A 107 4.57 12.90 -2.56
C ARG A 107 5.91 13.02 -1.86
N LYS A 108 6.11 14.09 -1.09
CA LYS A 108 7.33 14.27 -0.30
C LYS A 108 7.53 13.15 0.70
N LEU A 109 6.49 12.79 1.44
CA LEU A 109 6.54 11.72 2.42
C LEU A 109 6.91 10.38 1.78
N LEU A 110 6.19 9.95 0.74
CA LEU A 110 6.42 8.66 0.09
C LEU A 110 7.80 8.62 -0.60
N SER A 111 8.21 9.70 -1.25
CA SER A 111 9.55 9.79 -1.87
C SER A 111 10.67 9.71 -0.83
N SER A 112 10.53 10.42 0.30
CA SER A 112 11.52 10.38 1.37
C SER A 112 11.62 8.98 1.97
N ALA A 113 10.48 8.33 2.24
CA ALA A 113 10.44 6.99 2.78
C ALA A 113 11.08 5.96 1.83
N ALA A 114 10.79 6.04 0.53
CA ALA A 114 11.38 5.15 -0.46
C ALA A 114 12.90 5.33 -0.56
N LYS A 115 13.38 6.58 -0.54
CA LYS A 115 14.82 6.92 -0.63
C LYS A 115 15.60 6.62 0.63
N SER A 116 14.94 6.49 1.78
CA SER A 116 15.58 6.13 3.06
C SER A 116 15.84 4.62 3.23
N SER A 117 15.41 3.82 2.25
CA SER A 117 15.53 2.37 2.22
C SER A 117 15.77 1.90 0.77
N LYS A 118 15.65 0.61 0.49
CA LYS A 118 15.72 0.11 -0.90
C LYS A 118 14.49 0.45 -1.74
N GLY A 119 13.40 0.87 -1.11
CA GLY A 119 12.14 1.24 -1.73
C GLY A 119 11.02 1.28 -0.71
N LEU A 120 9.82 1.64 -1.14
CA LEU A 120 8.62 1.68 -0.31
C LEU A 120 7.54 0.76 -0.89
N PHE A 121 7.08 -0.20 -0.09
CA PHE A 121 5.91 -1.01 -0.41
C PHE A 121 4.70 -0.54 0.40
N ILE A 122 3.62 -0.23 -0.30
CA ILE A 122 2.33 0.17 0.27
C ILE A 122 1.32 -0.93 -0.01
N ALA A 123 0.63 -1.41 1.01
CA ALA A 123 -0.48 -2.33 0.89
C ALA A 123 -1.75 -1.70 1.48
N ILE A 124 -2.86 -1.75 0.71
CA ILE A 124 -4.16 -1.22 1.13
C ILE A 124 -5.15 -2.37 1.13
N ASP A 125 -5.69 -2.69 2.30
CA ASP A 125 -6.71 -3.73 2.45
C ASP A 125 -8.13 -3.12 2.46
N GLU A 126 -9.14 -3.93 2.11
CA GLU A 126 -10.57 -3.59 2.09
C GLU A 126 -10.89 -2.34 1.25
N VAL A 127 -10.30 -2.24 0.04
CA VAL A 127 -10.39 -1.03 -0.81
C VAL A 127 -11.80 -0.62 -1.21
N GLN A 128 -12.81 -1.49 -1.06
CA GLN A 128 -14.21 -1.10 -1.24
C GLN A 128 -14.69 -0.05 -0.23
N ASP A 129 -14.01 0.08 0.92
CA ASP A 129 -14.33 1.05 1.97
C ASP A 129 -13.48 2.34 1.86
N ALA A 130 -12.65 2.43 0.81
CA ALA A 130 -11.77 3.57 0.61
C ALA A 130 -12.51 4.80 0.09
N PRO A 131 -12.27 5.99 0.65
CA PRO A 131 -12.67 7.23 -0.01
C PRO A 131 -12.00 7.32 -1.39
N ILE A 132 -12.80 7.57 -2.42
CA ILE A 132 -12.29 7.59 -3.80
C ILE A 132 -11.22 8.67 -4.03
N ASP A 133 -11.31 9.80 -3.34
CA ASP A 133 -10.36 10.88 -3.43
C ASP A 133 -9.01 10.52 -2.78
N ASP A 134 -9.03 9.77 -1.69
CA ASP A 134 -7.82 9.25 -1.05
C ASP A 134 -7.11 8.25 -1.96
N MET A 135 -7.85 7.31 -2.56
CA MET A 135 -7.29 6.37 -3.53
C MET A 135 -6.74 7.08 -4.78
N ARG A 136 -7.40 8.16 -5.21
CA ARG A 136 -6.90 8.99 -6.32
C ARG A 136 -5.59 9.68 -5.95
N ALA A 137 -5.50 10.27 -4.76
CA ALA A 137 -4.28 10.91 -4.27
C ALA A 137 -3.12 9.92 -4.15
N ILE A 138 -3.36 8.72 -3.63
CA ILE A 138 -2.35 7.66 -3.53
C ILE A 138 -1.92 7.19 -4.92
N ALA A 139 -2.87 6.82 -5.79
CA ALA A 139 -2.58 6.28 -7.12
C ALA A 139 -1.82 7.28 -8.01
N SER A 140 -2.24 8.55 -8.02
CA SER A 140 -1.55 9.59 -8.78
C SER A 140 -0.14 9.86 -8.24
N THR A 141 0.02 9.87 -6.93
CA THR A 141 1.34 10.03 -6.29
C THR A 141 2.28 8.86 -6.63
N VAL A 142 1.80 7.62 -6.52
CA VAL A 142 2.59 6.43 -6.88
C VAL A 142 2.97 6.46 -8.36
N GLN A 143 2.03 6.81 -9.25
CA GLN A 143 2.32 6.94 -10.69
C GLN A 143 3.40 7.98 -10.98
N LEU A 144 3.35 9.13 -10.33
CA LEU A 144 4.38 10.19 -10.47
C LEU A 144 5.74 9.70 -9.99
N LEU A 145 5.79 9.05 -8.82
CA LEU A 145 7.04 8.55 -8.25
C LEU A 145 7.68 7.45 -9.12
N ILE A 146 6.88 6.57 -9.71
CA ILE A 146 7.36 5.60 -10.71
C ILE A 146 7.97 6.32 -11.91
N GLY A 147 7.32 7.37 -12.42
CA GLY A 147 7.84 8.21 -13.50
C GLY A 147 9.16 8.92 -13.15
N GLU A 148 9.37 9.23 -11.89
CA GLU A 148 10.60 9.81 -11.34
C GLU A 148 11.67 8.77 -10.99
N LYS A 149 11.44 7.52 -11.33
CA LYS A 149 12.33 6.38 -11.04
C LYS A 149 12.58 6.16 -9.54
N VAL A 150 11.56 6.41 -8.72
CA VAL A 150 11.58 6.07 -7.30
C VAL A 150 11.13 4.63 -7.13
N ASP A 151 11.86 3.85 -6.32
CA ASP A 151 11.51 2.46 -6.02
C ASP A 151 10.30 2.41 -5.09
N ILE A 152 9.13 2.22 -5.68
CA ILE A 152 7.85 2.12 -4.99
C ILE A 152 7.03 0.96 -5.56
N ALA A 153 6.29 0.27 -4.69
CA ALA A 153 5.36 -0.79 -5.04
C ALA A 153 4.03 -0.56 -4.30
N LEU A 154 2.92 -0.92 -4.96
CA LEU A 154 1.58 -0.78 -4.42
C LEU A 154 0.79 -2.07 -4.65
N ALA A 155 0.25 -2.65 -3.58
CA ALA A 155 -0.78 -3.68 -3.65
C ALA A 155 -2.08 -3.18 -3.01
N PHE A 156 -3.21 -3.51 -3.61
CA PHE A 156 -4.51 -3.19 -3.03
C PHE A 156 -5.43 -4.40 -3.12
N ALA A 157 -6.13 -4.67 -2.01
CA ALA A 157 -6.95 -5.85 -1.84
C ALA A 157 -8.38 -5.50 -1.42
N GLY A 158 -9.34 -6.29 -1.89
CA GLY A 158 -10.74 -6.10 -1.52
C GLY A 158 -11.68 -7.16 -2.08
N LEU A 159 -12.96 -6.92 -1.91
CA LEU A 159 -14.00 -7.72 -2.53
C LEU A 159 -13.97 -7.54 -4.07
N PRO A 160 -14.28 -8.57 -4.88
CA PRO A 160 -14.19 -8.49 -6.33
C PRO A 160 -14.93 -7.29 -6.92
N ALA A 161 -16.18 -7.04 -6.48
CA ALA A 161 -16.96 -5.89 -6.94
C ALA A 161 -16.26 -4.55 -6.62
N GLY A 162 -15.80 -4.37 -5.38
CA GLY A 162 -15.13 -3.13 -4.96
C GLY A 162 -13.83 -2.87 -5.70
N VAL A 163 -13.03 -3.92 -5.94
CA VAL A 163 -11.81 -3.80 -6.75
C VAL A 163 -12.16 -3.41 -8.19
N MET A 164 -13.21 -4.02 -8.78
CA MET A 164 -13.64 -3.69 -10.13
C MET A 164 -14.21 -2.27 -10.24
N ASP A 165 -14.98 -1.82 -9.26
CA ASP A 165 -15.50 -0.45 -9.21
C ASP A 165 -14.34 0.56 -9.12
N LEU A 166 -13.34 0.27 -8.32
CA LEU A 166 -12.16 1.10 -8.17
C LEU A 166 -11.39 1.26 -9.50
N ILE A 167 -11.06 0.16 -10.17
CA ILE A 167 -10.27 0.21 -11.41
C ILE A 167 -11.06 0.71 -12.62
N ASN A 168 -12.40 0.58 -12.61
CA ASN A 168 -13.27 1.12 -13.66
C ASN A 168 -13.56 2.62 -13.48
N GLY A 169 -13.27 3.17 -12.31
CA GLY A 169 -13.37 4.60 -12.04
C GLY A 169 -12.55 5.43 -13.01
N LYS A 170 -13.14 6.48 -13.61
CA LYS A 170 -12.49 7.33 -14.63
C LYS A 170 -11.19 7.98 -14.14
N ALA A 171 -11.05 8.18 -12.84
CA ALA A 171 -9.91 8.87 -12.24
C ALA A 171 -8.74 7.95 -11.84
N LEU A 172 -8.89 6.63 -11.99
CA LEU A 172 -7.94 5.63 -11.50
C LEU A 172 -7.42 4.71 -12.61
N THR A 173 -7.33 5.23 -13.83
CA THR A 173 -6.88 4.47 -15.02
C THR A 173 -5.50 3.83 -14.85
N PHE A 174 -4.63 4.42 -14.02
CA PHE A 174 -3.32 3.85 -13.68
C PHE A 174 -3.47 2.48 -13.00
N LEU A 175 -4.45 2.30 -12.10
CA LEU A 175 -4.66 1.05 -11.38
C LEU A 175 -5.13 -0.11 -12.26
N ARG A 176 -5.61 0.17 -13.49
CA ARG A 176 -5.95 -0.88 -14.47
C ARG A 176 -4.74 -1.71 -14.92
N ARG A 177 -3.54 -1.17 -14.76
CA ARG A 177 -2.29 -1.85 -15.10
C ARG A 177 -1.83 -2.81 -14.00
N ALA A 178 -2.52 -2.83 -12.86
CA ALA A 178 -2.16 -3.70 -11.75
C ALA A 178 -2.30 -5.17 -12.15
N LEU A 179 -1.26 -5.95 -11.82
CA LEU A 179 -1.27 -7.39 -11.97
C LEU A 179 -2.45 -7.97 -11.19
N PRO A 180 -3.36 -8.71 -11.85
CA PRO A 180 -4.54 -9.24 -11.18
C PRO A 180 -4.23 -10.55 -10.45
N GLU A 181 -4.65 -10.64 -9.19
CA GLU A 181 -4.61 -11.83 -8.38
C GLU A 181 -6.03 -12.12 -7.83
N ASP A 182 -6.68 -13.13 -8.37
CA ASP A 182 -8.03 -13.53 -7.97
C ASP A 182 -7.96 -14.73 -7.02
N LEU A 183 -8.24 -14.47 -5.73
CA LEU A 183 -8.14 -15.48 -4.69
C LEU A 183 -9.44 -16.28 -4.57
N ALA A 184 -9.34 -17.58 -4.79
CA ALA A 184 -10.43 -18.51 -4.46
C ALA A 184 -10.65 -18.63 -2.94
N PRO A 185 -11.86 -19.01 -2.49
CA PRO A 185 -12.09 -19.39 -1.10
C PRO A 185 -11.11 -20.49 -0.65
N ILE A 186 -10.61 -20.40 0.58
CA ILE A 186 -9.80 -21.47 1.16
C ILE A 186 -10.74 -22.65 1.45
N ASN A 187 -10.56 -23.76 0.74
CA ASN A 187 -11.25 -25.00 1.05
C ASN A 187 -10.70 -25.54 2.38
N GLN A 188 -11.57 -25.76 3.36
CA GLN A 188 -11.22 -26.30 4.68
C GLN A 188 -10.61 -27.73 4.66
N VAL A 189 -10.41 -28.31 3.49
CA VAL A 189 -9.85 -29.65 3.30
C VAL A 189 -8.32 -29.65 3.18
N GLU A 190 -7.71 -28.45 3.08
CA GLU A 190 -6.24 -28.30 2.92
C GLU A 190 -5.52 -27.78 4.18
N VAL A 191 -6.12 -27.99 5.36
CA VAL A 191 -5.53 -27.65 6.66
C VAL A 191 -5.06 -28.92 7.38
#